data_57ad93d33f8ca36dbf0fb16809623eee
#
_entry.id   57ad93d33f8ca36dbf0fb16809623eee
#
_cell.length_a   1.000
_cell.length_b   1.000
_cell.length_c   1.000
_cell.angle_alpha   90.00
_cell.angle_beta   90.00
_cell.angle_gamma   90.00
#
_symmetry.space_group_name_H-M   'P 1'
#
loop_
_entity.id
_entity.type
_entity.pdbx_description
1 polymer ?
#
loop_
_entity_poly.entity_id
_entity_poly.type
_entity_poly.pdbx_seq_one_letter_code
_entity_poly.pdbx_strand_id
1 'polypeptide(L)'
;HQIRDIRELENKRNTIIKDLYVVGNPYLDELSKMKETIIKENNNKKTILIAPSWGMNCLFRRFGEKLLDNIVNSDYNIIIRPHPQSLISDKDIIDKFQNRYKYKNNVEWDFNRVNIYSLSKADIMISDFSGVIFDYAFLFEKPVIIPSFTFDKRGTDAIEIDEEVWTFETIPKISFKLDENNFSNISQIIEDSINNETLKNNILKAKEEAYMYEGQASKRAAQFLNDMLITINN
;
A
#
# COMPACT_ATOMS: atom_id res chain seq x y z
N HIS A 1 12.95 7.26 10.62
CA HIS A 1 13.56 6.27 9.72
C HIS A 1 14.05 6.92 8.41
N GLN A 2 13.26 7.64 7.62
CA GLN A 2 13.68 8.24 6.35
C GLN A 2 14.92 9.14 6.47
N ILE A 3 15.04 9.96 7.54
CA ILE A 3 16.23 10.77 7.77
C ILE A 3 17.46 9.89 7.98
N ARG A 4 17.37 8.80 8.73
CA ARG A 4 18.45 7.83 8.93
C ARG A 4 18.92 7.28 7.58
N ASP A 5 18.00 6.76 6.79
CA ASP A 5 18.30 6.13 5.51
C ASP A 5 18.94 7.11 4.52
N ILE A 6 18.43 8.36 4.46
CA ILE A 6 19.03 9.41 3.61
C ILE A 6 20.45 9.76 4.08
N ARG A 7 20.68 9.92 5.40
CA ARG A 7 22.02 10.21 5.93
C ARG A 7 23.02 9.08 5.65
N GLU A 8 22.58 7.84 5.74
CA GLU A 8 23.43 6.69 5.41
C GLU A 8 23.82 6.71 3.92
N LEU A 9 22.87 6.95 3.02
CA LEU A 9 23.14 7.06 1.59
C LEU A 9 24.06 8.26 1.25
N GLU A 10 23.84 9.43 1.86
CA GLU A 10 24.70 10.60 1.68
C GLU A 10 26.16 10.27 2.07
N ASN A 11 26.35 9.61 3.20
CA ASN A 11 27.67 9.21 3.67
C ASN A 11 28.33 8.18 2.72
N LYS A 12 27.61 7.13 2.34
CA LYS A 12 28.14 6.07 1.46
C LYS A 12 28.49 6.57 0.05
N ARG A 13 27.70 7.49 -0.47
CA ARG A 13 27.90 8.08 -1.81
C ARG A 13 28.82 9.31 -1.79
N ASN A 14 29.31 9.71 -0.61
CA ASN A 14 30.12 10.92 -0.42
C ASN A 14 29.48 12.15 -1.09
N THR A 15 28.19 12.34 -0.89
CA THR A 15 27.43 13.45 -1.44
C THR A 15 27.31 14.60 -0.45
N ILE A 16 26.88 15.78 -0.93
CA ILE A 16 26.64 16.95 -0.06
C ILE A 16 25.50 16.61 0.91
N ILE A 17 25.77 16.88 2.20
CA ILE A 17 24.77 16.74 3.27
C ILE A 17 23.69 17.82 3.09
N LYS A 18 22.45 17.40 2.97
CA LYS A 18 21.29 18.28 2.78
C LYS A 18 20.57 18.54 4.11
N ASP A 19 19.94 19.69 4.21
CA ASP A 19 19.01 19.94 5.31
C ASP A 19 17.74 19.09 5.10
N LEU A 20 17.31 18.39 6.14
CA LEU A 20 16.16 17.51 6.13
C LEU A 20 15.13 17.95 7.15
N TYR A 21 13.89 18.13 6.70
CA TYR A 21 12.79 18.56 7.54
C TYR A 21 11.64 17.57 7.49
N VAL A 22 11.08 17.23 8.63
CA VAL A 22 9.90 16.39 8.75
C VAL A 22 8.65 17.27 8.71
N VAL A 23 7.94 17.24 7.60
CA VAL A 23 6.73 18.07 7.42
C VAL A 23 5.43 17.26 7.52
N GLY A 24 5.50 15.94 7.45
CA GLY A 24 4.33 15.05 7.36
C GLY A 24 4.12 14.55 5.92
N ASN A 25 2.95 13.99 5.64
CA ASN A 25 2.62 13.44 4.32
C ASN A 25 1.41 14.19 3.71
N PRO A 26 1.65 15.19 2.80
CA PRO A 26 0.56 15.95 2.19
C PRO A 26 -0.41 15.10 1.38
N TYR A 27 0.06 14.01 0.78
CA TYR A 27 -0.78 13.10 -0.01
C TYR A 27 -1.77 12.36 0.88
N LEU A 28 -1.32 11.80 2.01
CA LEU A 28 -2.20 11.15 2.98
C LEU A 28 -3.19 12.15 3.61
N ASP A 29 -2.76 13.37 3.89
CA ASP A 29 -3.65 14.44 4.39
C ASP A 29 -4.79 14.72 3.41
N GLU A 30 -4.50 14.75 2.11
CA GLU A 30 -5.52 14.98 1.08
C GLU A 30 -6.46 13.77 0.94
N LEU A 31 -5.93 12.55 0.94
CA LEU A 31 -6.75 11.35 0.94
C LEU A 31 -7.63 11.25 2.21
N SER A 32 -7.13 11.67 3.36
CA SER A 32 -7.91 11.71 4.61
C SER A 32 -9.11 12.63 4.50
N LYS A 33 -8.93 13.84 3.95
CA LYS A 33 -10.05 14.77 3.67
C LYS A 33 -11.06 14.17 2.70
N MET A 34 -10.58 13.56 1.61
CA MET A 34 -11.46 12.91 0.64
C MET A 34 -12.25 11.77 1.27
N LYS A 35 -11.64 10.97 2.15
CA LYS A 35 -12.30 9.89 2.89
C LYS A 35 -13.52 10.38 3.67
N GLU A 36 -13.45 11.57 4.29
CA GLU A 36 -14.55 12.16 5.06
C GLU A 36 -15.78 12.47 4.19
N THR A 37 -15.60 12.68 2.88
CA THR A 37 -16.68 12.98 1.94
C THR A 37 -17.33 11.72 1.33
N ILE A 38 -16.76 10.53 1.56
CA ILE A 38 -17.27 9.29 0.97
C ILE A 38 -18.41 8.75 1.81
N ILE A 39 -19.57 8.58 1.17
CA ILE A 39 -20.71 7.89 1.77
C ILE A 39 -20.43 6.38 1.71
N LYS A 40 -20.37 5.73 2.87
CA LYS A 40 -20.24 4.27 2.93
C LYS A 40 -21.52 3.62 2.43
N GLU A 41 -21.41 2.85 1.37
CA GLU A 41 -22.47 1.95 0.95
C GLU A 41 -22.56 0.76 1.91
N ASN A 42 -23.76 0.44 2.33
CA ASN A 42 -24.00 -0.71 3.22
C ASN A 42 -24.09 -1.98 2.35
N ASN A 43 -22.97 -2.64 2.13
CA ASN A 43 -22.93 -3.86 1.36
C ASN A 43 -23.16 -5.08 2.24
N ASN A 44 -24.07 -5.98 1.81
CA ASN A 44 -24.35 -7.24 2.53
C ASN A 44 -23.17 -8.23 2.49
N LYS A 45 -22.19 -8.02 1.62
CA LYS A 45 -21.01 -8.87 1.45
C LYS A 45 -19.74 -8.06 1.67
N LYS A 46 -18.75 -8.69 2.31
CA LYS A 46 -17.42 -8.09 2.45
C LYS A 46 -16.76 -7.89 1.09
N THR A 47 -15.96 -6.86 0.97
CA THR A 47 -15.24 -6.48 -0.24
C THR A 47 -13.75 -6.69 -0.06
N ILE A 48 -13.14 -7.45 -0.96
CA ILE A 48 -11.70 -7.65 -1.05
C ILE A 48 -11.15 -6.68 -2.10
N LEU A 49 -10.15 -5.89 -1.74
CA LEU A 49 -9.39 -5.09 -2.69
C LEU A 49 -8.07 -5.79 -3.03
N ILE A 50 -7.85 -6.08 -4.30
CA ILE A 50 -6.59 -6.62 -4.80
C ILE A 50 -5.82 -5.49 -5.47
N ALA A 51 -4.76 -5.01 -4.82
CA ALA A 51 -4.01 -3.83 -5.22
C ALA A 51 -2.50 -4.13 -5.27
N PRO A 52 -2.02 -4.84 -6.31
CA PRO A 52 -0.62 -5.20 -6.46
C PRO A 52 0.25 -4.01 -6.85
N SER A 53 1.58 -4.18 -6.66
CA SER A 53 2.59 -3.39 -7.37
C SER A 53 2.66 -3.79 -8.86
N TRP A 54 3.72 -3.43 -9.54
CA TRP A 54 3.96 -3.69 -10.96
C TRP A 54 5.32 -4.37 -11.20
N GLY A 55 5.50 -4.87 -12.43
CA GLY A 55 6.74 -5.49 -12.89
C GLY A 55 6.88 -6.98 -12.53
N MET A 56 8.04 -7.55 -12.84
CA MET A 56 8.27 -9.01 -12.82
C MET A 56 8.04 -9.68 -11.47
N ASN A 57 8.21 -8.95 -10.37
CA ASN A 57 8.07 -9.48 -9.01
C ASN A 57 6.70 -9.20 -8.37
N CYS A 58 5.77 -8.55 -9.10
CA CYS A 58 4.46 -8.22 -8.55
C CYS A 58 3.59 -9.47 -8.30
N LEU A 59 2.61 -9.30 -7.44
CA LEU A 59 1.63 -10.32 -7.07
C LEU A 59 1.02 -11.03 -8.28
N PHE A 60 0.63 -10.27 -9.32
CA PHE A 60 -0.04 -10.86 -10.49
C PHE A 60 0.87 -11.79 -11.30
N ARG A 61 2.14 -11.44 -11.46
CA ARG A 61 3.07 -12.28 -12.21
C ARG A 61 3.47 -13.53 -11.45
N ARG A 62 3.57 -13.44 -10.13
CA ARG A 62 4.01 -14.57 -9.29
C ARG A 62 2.88 -15.52 -8.94
N PHE A 63 1.72 -15.01 -8.58
CA PHE A 63 0.64 -15.80 -7.97
C PHE A 63 -0.71 -15.59 -8.65
N GLY A 64 -0.81 -14.63 -9.60
CA GLY A 64 -2.07 -14.05 -10.03
C GLY A 64 -3.16 -15.05 -10.35
N GLU A 65 -2.94 -15.97 -11.29
CA GLU A 65 -3.97 -16.91 -11.71
C GLU A 65 -4.41 -17.83 -10.56
N LYS A 66 -3.45 -18.43 -9.88
CA LYS A 66 -3.72 -19.34 -8.76
C LYS A 66 -4.44 -18.65 -7.61
N LEU A 67 -4.02 -17.42 -7.26
CA LEU A 67 -4.64 -16.65 -6.21
C LEU A 67 -6.03 -16.15 -6.61
N LEU A 68 -6.14 -15.52 -7.77
CA LEU A 68 -7.41 -14.96 -8.25
C LEU A 68 -8.49 -16.00 -8.44
N ASP A 69 -8.17 -17.19 -8.96
CA ASP A 69 -9.15 -18.27 -9.13
C ASP A 69 -9.79 -18.69 -7.80
N ASN A 70 -9.01 -18.70 -6.71
CA ASN A 70 -9.56 -19.01 -5.38
C ASN A 70 -10.44 -17.86 -4.84
N ILE A 71 -10.04 -16.60 -5.05
CA ILE A 71 -10.76 -15.44 -4.54
C ILE A 71 -12.05 -15.19 -5.36
N VAL A 72 -11.98 -15.26 -6.69
CA VAL A 72 -13.10 -14.95 -7.58
C VAL A 72 -14.26 -15.96 -7.43
N ASN A 73 -13.97 -17.17 -6.97
CA ASN A 73 -14.98 -18.18 -6.70
C ASN A 73 -15.54 -18.15 -5.26
N SER A 74 -15.12 -17.19 -4.46
CA SER A 74 -15.63 -17.00 -3.10
C SER A 74 -16.90 -16.11 -3.06
N ASP A 75 -17.53 -16.02 -1.90
CA ASP A 75 -18.75 -15.20 -1.70
C ASP A 75 -18.42 -13.74 -1.30
N TYR A 76 -17.34 -13.17 -1.83
CA TYR A 76 -16.93 -11.78 -1.60
C TYR A 76 -17.18 -10.90 -2.83
N ASN A 77 -17.36 -9.60 -2.62
CA ASN A 77 -17.17 -8.61 -3.68
C ASN A 77 -15.67 -8.39 -3.86
N ILE A 78 -15.21 -8.23 -5.09
CA ILE A 78 -13.81 -8.14 -5.42
C ILE A 78 -13.57 -6.91 -6.26
N ILE A 79 -12.67 -6.06 -5.80
CA ILE A 79 -12.17 -4.94 -6.58
C ILE A 79 -10.73 -5.27 -6.96
N ILE A 80 -10.45 -5.31 -8.26
CA ILE A 80 -9.09 -5.47 -8.78
C ILE A 80 -8.62 -4.11 -9.25
N ARG A 81 -7.61 -3.58 -8.58
CA ARG A 81 -7.00 -2.29 -8.88
C ARG A 81 -5.52 -2.45 -9.22
N PRO A 82 -5.18 -2.66 -10.50
CA PRO A 82 -3.78 -2.72 -10.92
C PRO A 82 -3.06 -1.40 -10.66
N HIS A 83 -1.76 -1.47 -10.40
CA HIS A 83 -0.93 -0.27 -10.36
C HIS A 83 -0.99 0.46 -11.73
N PRO A 84 -1.03 1.80 -11.79
CA PRO A 84 -1.09 2.52 -13.07
C PRO A 84 0.02 2.12 -14.05
N GLN A 85 1.23 1.84 -13.57
CA GLN A 85 2.34 1.37 -14.40
C GLN A 85 2.09 -0.01 -15.02
N SER A 86 1.30 -0.88 -14.37
CA SER A 86 0.94 -2.20 -14.91
C SER A 86 0.14 -2.12 -16.21
N LEU A 87 -0.59 -1.02 -16.44
CA LEU A 87 -1.31 -0.80 -17.69
C LEU A 87 -0.38 -0.65 -18.90
N ILE A 88 0.90 -0.40 -18.65
CA ILE A 88 1.96 -0.28 -19.66
C ILE A 88 2.86 -1.51 -19.60
N SER A 89 3.48 -1.80 -18.44
CA SER A 89 4.51 -2.83 -18.29
C SER A 89 3.98 -4.26 -18.20
N ASP A 90 2.73 -4.42 -17.73
CA ASP A 90 2.12 -5.72 -17.44
C ASP A 90 0.76 -5.89 -18.16
N LYS A 91 0.58 -5.17 -19.27
CA LYS A 91 -0.67 -5.13 -20.01
C LYS A 91 -1.14 -6.53 -20.45
N ASP A 92 -0.20 -7.38 -20.84
CA ASP A 92 -0.45 -8.77 -21.24
C ASP A 92 -1.19 -9.58 -20.14
N ILE A 93 -0.75 -9.43 -18.89
CA ILE A 93 -1.35 -10.14 -17.77
C ILE A 93 -2.67 -9.51 -17.31
N ILE A 94 -2.77 -8.18 -17.38
CA ILE A 94 -4.02 -7.48 -17.08
C ILE A 94 -5.10 -7.88 -18.09
N ASP A 95 -4.83 -7.82 -19.39
CA ASP A 95 -5.76 -8.23 -20.46
C ASP A 95 -6.18 -9.70 -20.30
N LYS A 96 -5.21 -10.58 -19.95
CA LYS A 96 -5.49 -12.00 -19.67
C LYS A 96 -6.52 -12.16 -18.55
N PHE A 97 -6.33 -11.48 -17.43
CA PHE A 97 -7.22 -11.59 -16.27
C PHE A 97 -8.57 -10.92 -16.52
N GLN A 98 -8.61 -9.76 -17.19
CA GLN A 98 -9.88 -9.16 -17.59
C GLN A 98 -10.70 -10.09 -18.46
N ASN A 99 -10.09 -10.75 -19.46
CA ASN A 99 -10.77 -11.71 -20.30
C ASN A 99 -11.23 -12.97 -19.53
N ARG A 100 -10.40 -13.46 -18.60
CA ARG A 100 -10.71 -14.66 -17.81
C ARG A 100 -11.91 -14.44 -16.89
N TYR A 101 -11.99 -13.27 -16.25
CA TYR A 101 -12.99 -12.97 -15.23
C TYR A 101 -14.14 -12.06 -15.73
N LYS A 102 -14.23 -11.77 -17.02
CA LYS A 102 -15.21 -10.85 -17.61
C LYS A 102 -16.69 -11.15 -17.31
N TYR A 103 -17.02 -12.42 -17.02
CA TYR A 103 -18.39 -12.85 -16.72
C TYR A 103 -18.64 -13.04 -15.22
N LYS A 104 -17.70 -12.66 -14.35
CA LYS A 104 -17.85 -12.77 -12.91
C LYS A 104 -18.52 -11.50 -12.37
N ASN A 105 -19.76 -11.62 -11.92
CA ASN A 105 -20.58 -10.49 -11.47
C ASN A 105 -20.10 -9.87 -10.13
N ASN A 106 -19.22 -10.58 -9.40
CA ASN A 106 -18.63 -10.12 -8.15
C ASN A 106 -17.25 -9.47 -8.34
N VAL A 107 -16.78 -9.27 -9.57
CA VAL A 107 -15.47 -8.67 -9.87
C VAL A 107 -15.65 -7.31 -10.53
N GLU A 108 -15.14 -6.29 -9.90
CA GLU A 108 -15.02 -4.92 -10.40
C GLU A 108 -13.56 -4.60 -10.72
N TRP A 109 -13.28 -3.97 -11.86
CA TRP A 109 -11.96 -3.45 -12.20
C TRP A 109 -11.92 -1.95 -11.99
N ASP A 110 -10.99 -1.47 -11.15
CA ASP A 110 -10.82 -0.05 -10.89
C ASP A 110 -9.52 0.48 -11.53
N PHE A 111 -9.68 1.33 -12.52
CA PHE A 111 -8.60 2.04 -13.22
C PHE A 111 -8.61 3.55 -12.94
N ASN A 112 -9.39 4.01 -11.99
CA ASN A 112 -9.47 5.42 -11.65
C ASN A 112 -8.13 5.95 -11.14
N ARG A 113 -7.82 7.21 -11.43
CA ARG A 113 -6.59 7.83 -10.97
C ARG A 113 -6.50 7.88 -9.45
N VAL A 114 -7.61 8.13 -8.78
CA VAL A 114 -7.69 8.28 -7.32
C VAL A 114 -8.11 6.95 -6.70
N ASN A 115 -7.32 6.47 -5.72
CA ASN A 115 -7.52 5.17 -5.09
C ASN A 115 -8.52 5.16 -3.93
N ILE A 116 -8.83 6.32 -3.36
CA ILE A 116 -9.59 6.43 -2.10
C ILE A 116 -10.96 5.73 -2.14
N TYR A 117 -11.62 5.70 -3.30
CA TYR A 117 -12.92 5.06 -3.46
C TYR A 117 -12.84 3.53 -3.31
N SER A 118 -11.85 2.89 -3.94
CA SER A 118 -11.62 1.45 -3.78
C SER A 118 -11.15 1.11 -2.38
N LEU A 119 -10.26 1.94 -1.80
CA LEU A 119 -9.80 1.78 -0.44
C LEU A 119 -10.95 1.85 0.56
N SER A 120 -11.89 2.79 0.38
CA SER A 120 -13.03 2.98 1.29
C SER A 120 -14.04 1.83 1.25
N LYS A 121 -14.26 1.22 0.08
CA LYS A 121 -15.16 0.07 -0.11
C LYS A 121 -14.60 -1.22 0.49
N ALA A 122 -13.28 -1.34 0.55
CA ALA A 122 -12.62 -2.58 0.96
C ALA A 122 -12.75 -2.86 2.45
N ASP A 123 -13.03 -4.12 2.79
CA ASP A 123 -12.96 -4.62 4.16
C ASP A 123 -11.58 -5.21 4.48
N ILE A 124 -10.90 -5.69 3.45
CA ILE A 124 -9.53 -6.18 3.50
C ILE A 124 -8.82 -5.93 2.17
N MET A 125 -7.51 -5.72 2.23
CA MET A 125 -6.66 -5.60 1.04
C MET A 125 -5.76 -6.83 0.90
N ILE A 126 -5.57 -7.29 -0.33
CA ILE A 126 -4.51 -8.23 -0.71
C ILE A 126 -3.54 -7.48 -1.62
N SER A 127 -2.28 -7.43 -1.23
CA SER A 127 -1.25 -6.68 -1.94
C SER A 127 0.10 -7.42 -1.88
N ASP A 128 1.18 -6.77 -2.27
CA ASP A 128 2.55 -7.30 -2.21
C ASP A 128 3.50 -6.35 -1.47
N PHE A 129 4.28 -5.54 -2.17
CA PHE A 129 5.18 -4.51 -1.61
C PHE A 129 4.78 -3.09 -2.06
N SER A 130 3.55 -2.91 -2.51
CA SER A 130 3.03 -1.64 -2.98
C SER A 130 2.87 -0.63 -1.83
N GLY A 131 3.24 0.63 -2.07
CA GLY A 131 3.05 1.72 -1.12
C GLY A 131 1.58 1.96 -0.72
N VAL A 132 0.62 1.53 -1.55
CA VAL A 132 -0.82 1.62 -1.25
C VAL A 132 -1.23 0.85 0.02
N ILE A 133 -0.41 -0.10 0.47
CA ILE A 133 -0.59 -0.78 1.76
C ILE A 133 -0.67 0.23 2.90
N PHE A 134 0.24 1.20 2.91
CA PHE A 134 0.28 2.23 3.96
C PHE A 134 -0.88 3.22 3.82
N ASP A 135 -1.29 3.58 2.60
CA ASP A 135 -2.49 4.39 2.38
C ASP A 135 -3.71 3.71 3.02
N TYR A 136 -3.87 2.40 2.75
CA TYR A 136 -4.99 1.64 3.27
C TYR A 136 -4.92 1.43 4.78
N ALA A 137 -3.78 0.94 5.26
CA ALA A 137 -3.58 0.63 6.68
C ALA A 137 -3.71 1.89 7.55
N PHE A 138 -3.16 3.02 7.13
CA PHE A 138 -3.16 4.24 7.94
C PHE A 138 -4.49 5.01 7.88
N LEU A 139 -5.15 5.03 6.72
CA LEU A 139 -6.41 5.76 6.58
C LEU A 139 -7.61 4.97 7.08
N PHE A 140 -7.61 3.65 6.94
CA PHE A 140 -8.77 2.82 7.27
C PHE A 140 -8.54 1.90 8.48
N GLU A 141 -7.31 1.79 8.97
CA GLU A 141 -6.92 0.97 10.13
C GLU A 141 -7.36 -0.50 9.98
N LYS A 142 -7.30 -0.98 8.73
CA LYS A 142 -7.71 -2.31 8.35
C LYS A 142 -6.51 -3.17 7.95
N PRO A 143 -6.58 -4.49 8.16
CA PRO A 143 -5.47 -5.39 7.86
C PRO A 143 -5.25 -5.57 6.37
N VAL A 144 -4.02 -5.95 6.03
CA VAL A 144 -3.59 -6.32 4.68
C VAL A 144 -3.14 -7.78 4.70
N ILE A 145 -3.42 -8.51 3.63
CA ILE A 145 -2.87 -9.86 3.39
C ILE A 145 -1.78 -9.76 2.34
N ILE A 146 -0.65 -10.41 2.58
CA ILE A 146 0.49 -10.44 1.67
C ILE A 146 0.94 -11.88 1.44
N PRO A 147 1.06 -12.33 0.18
CA PRO A 147 1.69 -13.60 -0.12
C PRO A 147 3.13 -13.67 0.41
N SER A 148 3.53 -14.86 0.84
CA SER A 148 4.89 -15.11 1.34
C SER A 148 5.88 -15.06 0.20
N PHE A 149 6.72 -14.03 0.14
CA PHE A 149 7.85 -13.96 -0.78
C PHE A 149 8.99 -13.13 -0.18
N THR A 150 10.19 -13.34 -0.69
CA THR A 150 11.34 -12.51 -0.35
C THR A 150 11.35 -11.27 -1.24
N PHE A 151 11.46 -10.11 -0.64
CA PHE A 151 11.59 -8.86 -1.39
C PHE A 151 12.96 -8.79 -2.09
N ASP A 152 12.94 -8.43 -3.36
CA ASP A 152 14.16 -8.23 -4.15
C ASP A 152 14.54 -6.73 -4.14
N LYS A 153 15.61 -6.39 -3.43
CA LYS A 153 16.10 -5.01 -3.29
C LYS A 153 16.87 -4.50 -4.51
N ARG A 154 17.19 -5.37 -5.48
CA ARG A 154 17.96 -4.99 -6.66
C ARG A 154 17.24 -3.91 -7.47
N GLY A 155 17.98 -2.88 -7.86
CA GLY A 155 17.44 -1.73 -8.59
C GLY A 155 16.75 -0.68 -7.71
N THR A 156 16.85 -0.79 -6.38
CA THR A 156 16.40 0.22 -5.43
C THR A 156 17.55 0.71 -4.56
N ASP A 157 17.45 1.91 -3.98
CA ASP A 157 18.44 2.45 -3.04
C ASP A 157 18.54 1.60 -1.76
N ALA A 158 17.55 0.79 -1.46
CA ALA A 158 17.52 -0.10 -0.31
C ALA A 158 18.66 -1.15 -0.31
N ILE A 159 19.28 -1.42 -1.47
CA ILE A 159 20.43 -2.34 -1.55
C ILE A 159 21.69 -1.75 -0.90
N GLU A 160 21.80 -0.43 -0.83
CA GLU A 160 22.95 0.27 -0.27
C GLU A 160 22.81 0.56 1.23
N ILE A 161 21.61 0.35 1.80
CA ILE A 161 21.33 0.59 3.22
C ILE A 161 21.65 -0.68 4.01
N ASP A 162 22.50 -0.57 5.06
CA ASP A 162 22.96 -1.72 5.83
C ASP A 162 21.86 -2.32 6.69
N GLU A 163 21.05 -1.47 7.33
CA GLU A 163 19.90 -1.91 8.09
C GLU A 163 18.69 -2.15 7.17
N GLU A 164 17.70 -2.91 7.65
CA GLU A 164 16.46 -3.06 6.91
C GLU A 164 15.73 -1.74 6.79
N VAL A 165 15.29 -1.40 5.57
CA VAL A 165 14.48 -0.21 5.31
C VAL A 165 13.15 -0.36 6.02
N TRP A 166 12.71 0.70 6.69
CA TRP A 166 11.49 0.72 7.50
C TRP A 166 10.26 0.11 6.80
N THR A 167 10.09 0.36 5.51
CA THR A 167 9.01 -0.21 4.71
C THR A 167 8.99 -1.73 4.77
N PHE A 168 10.16 -2.38 4.55
CA PHE A 168 10.26 -3.83 4.52
C PHE A 168 10.22 -4.47 5.90
N GLU A 169 10.65 -3.73 6.91
CA GLU A 169 10.52 -4.11 8.31
C GLU A 169 9.08 -4.02 8.82
N THR A 170 8.32 -3.04 8.33
CA THR A 170 6.98 -2.73 8.82
C THR A 170 5.90 -3.55 8.12
N ILE A 171 6.00 -3.75 6.80
CA ILE A 171 5.01 -4.52 6.04
C ILE A 171 4.68 -5.87 6.69
N PRO A 172 5.64 -6.71 7.09
CA PRO A 172 5.34 -7.99 7.75
C PRO A 172 4.65 -7.85 9.11
N LYS A 173 4.81 -6.72 9.80
CA LYS A 173 4.20 -6.48 11.12
C LYS A 173 2.73 -6.06 11.02
N ILE A 174 2.36 -5.37 9.94
CA ILE A 174 1.01 -4.84 9.69
C ILE A 174 0.18 -5.69 8.72
N SER A 175 0.71 -6.82 8.27
CA SER A 175 0.04 -7.70 7.32
C SER A 175 -0.07 -9.13 7.82
N PHE A 176 -1.10 -9.83 7.34
CA PHE A 176 -1.23 -11.26 7.51
C PHE A 176 -0.51 -11.98 6.36
N LYS A 177 0.34 -12.93 6.71
CA LYS A 177 1.15 -13.66 5.73
C LYS A 177 0.32 -14.79 5.10
N LEU A 178 0.21 -14.80 3.78
CA LEU A 178 -0.48 -15.81 3.00
C LEU A 178 0.52 -16.75 2.32
N ASP A 179 0.55 -18.01 2.75
CA ASP A 179 1.34 -19.04 2.07
C ASP A 179 0.64 -19.51 0.79
N GLU A 180 1.39 -19.74 -0.28
CA GLU A 180 0.86 -20.20 -1.57
C GLU A 180 0.11 -21.53 -1.47
N ASN A 181 0.52 -22.42 -0.57
CA ASN A 181 -0.15 -23.68 -0.32
C ASN A 181 -1.52 -23.54 0.34
N ASN A 182 -1.80 -22.35 0.91
CA ASN A 182 -3.03 -22.04 1.63
C ASN A 182 -4.02 -21.18 0.85
N PHE A 183 -3.81 -20.95 -0.45
CA PHE A 183 -4.73 -20.15 -1.27
C PHE A 183 -6.14 -20.71 -1.31
N SER A 184 -6.30 -22.03 -1.21
CA SER A 184 -7.63 -22.69 -1.11
C SER A 184 -8.39 -22.31 0.17
N ASN A 185 -7.69 -21.89 1.22
CA ASN A 185 -8.26 -21.52 2.51
C ASN A 185 -8.41 -20.00 2.68
N ILE A 186 -8.40 -19.24 1.56
CA ILE A 186 -8.37 -17.78 1.57
C ILE A 186 -9.51 -17.16 2.38
N SER A 187 -10.70 -17.76 2.37
CA SER A 187 -11.84 -17.25 3.15
C SER A 187 -11.58 -17.27 4.65
N GLN A 188 -11.01 -18.37 5.18
CA GLN A 188 -10.65 -18.44 6.59
C GLN A 188 -9.54 -17.44 6.93
N ILE A 189 -8.54 -17.31 6.08
CA ILE A 189 -7.43 -16.36 6.25
C ILE A 189 -7.93 -14.91 6.28
N ILE A 190 -8.91 -14.57 5.47
CA ILE A 190 -9.56 -13.25 5.46
C ILE A 190 -10.25 -12.98 6.80
N GLU A 191 -11.04 -13.94 7.29
CA GLU A 191 -11.73 -13.78 8.59
C GLU A 191 -10.73 -13.68 9.75
N ASP A 192 -9.71 -14.50 9.76
CA ASP A 192 -8.65 -14.47 10.78
C ASP A 192 -7.89 -13.13 10.76
N SER A 193 -7.63 -12.60 9.56
CA SER A 193 -6.94 -11.32 9.39
C SER A 193 -7.78 -10.14 9.89
N ILE A 194 -9.06 -10.10 9.55
CA ILE A 194 -9.98 -9.02 9.94
C ILE A 194 -10.16 -8.98 11.47
N ASN A 195 -10.18 -10.14 12.11
CA ASN A 195 -10.36 -10.28 13.56
C ASN A 195 -9.05 -10.24 14.36
N ASN A 196 -7.91 -10.01 13.72
CA ASN A 196 -6.61 -10.04 14.37
C ASN A 196 -6.29 -8.73 15.08
N GLU A 197 -6.48 -8.68 16.40
CA GLU A 197 -6.20 -7.51 17.23
C GLU A 197 -4.70 -7.13 17.27
N THR A 198 -3.80 -8.09 17.12
CA THR A 198 -2.35 -7.80 17.06
C THR A 198 -2.01 -7.01 15.81
N LEU A 199 -2.58 -7.37 14.64
CA LEU A 199 -2.39 -6.61 13.41
C LEU A 199 -2.95 -5.19 13.53
N LYS A 200 -4.13 -5.02 14.11
CA LYS A 200 -4.72 -3.69 14.34
C LYS A 200 -3.82 -2.81 15.20
N ASN A 201 -3.32 -3.34 16.32
CA ASN A 201 -2.41 -2.63 17.19
C ASN A 201 -1.08 -2.26 16.51
N ASN A 202 -0.55 -3.16 15.67
CA ASN A 202 0.66 -2.90 14.91
C ASN A 202 0.44 -1.81 13.84
N ILE A 203 -0.72 -1.81 13.18
CA ILE A 203 -1.11 -0.76 12.22
C ILE A 203 -1.13 0.62 12.91
N LEU A 204 -1.76 0.73 14.08
CA LEU A 204 -1.82 1.97 14.84
C LEU A 204 -0.42 2.48 15.20
N LYS A 205 0.45 1.60 15.69
CA LYS A 205 1.85 1.94 16.00
C LYS A 205 2.62 2.42 14.77
N ALA A 206 2.50 1.70 13.65
CA ALA A 206 3.16 2.09 12.41
C ALA A 206 2.63 3.43 11.86
N LYS A 207 1.33 3.69 12.01
CA LYS A 207 0.70 4.97 11.67
C LYS A 207 1.27 6.11 12.51
N GLU A 208 1.32 5.97 13.83
CA GLU A 208 1.90 6.97 14.73
C GLU A 208 3.36 7.30 14.37
N GLU A 209 4.13 6.27 14.00
CA GLU A 209 5.53 6.44 13.62
C GLU A 209 5.72 7.15 12.28
N ALA A 210 4.91 6.82 11.27
CA ALA A 210 5.14 7.24 9.88
C ALA A 210 4.22 8.35 9.40
N TYR A 211 2.98 8.45 9.89
CA TYR A 211 2.03 9.49 9.52
C TYR A 211 2.06 10.63 10.54
N MET A 212 3.22 11.27 10.65
CA MET A 212 3.45 12.39 11.55
C MET A 212 2.72 13.65 11.07
N TYR A 213 2.28 14.47 12.04
CA TYR A 213 1.62 15.76 11.77
C TYR A 213 0.38 15.66 10.87
N GLU A 214 -0.45 14.68 11.12
CA GLU A 214 -1.69 14.42 10.38
C GLU A 214 -2.51 15.69 10.17
N GLY A 215 -2.91 15.95 8.93
CA GLY A 215 -3.66 17.14 8.51
C GLY A 215 -2.85 18.44 8.43
N GLN A 216 -1.55 18.45 8.74
CA GLN A 216 -0.73 19.66 8.85
C GLN A 216 0.43 19.70 7.84
N ALA A 217 0.66 18.66 7.05
CA ALA A 217 1.88 18.52 6.27
C ALA A 217 2.09 19.69 5.28
N SER A 218 1.06 20.07 4.53
CA SER A 218 1.14 21.18 3.56
C SER A 218 1.42 22.53 4.25
N LYS A 219 0.78 22.80 5.41
CA LYS A 219 1.01 24.03 6.18
C LYS A 219 2.43 24.08 6.69
N ARG A 220 2.95 22.98 7.21
CA ARG A 220 4.33 22.88 7.72
C ARG A 220 5.35 23.06 6.60
N ALA A 221 5.11 22.42 5.43
CA ALA A 221 5.97 22.61 4.28
C ALA A 221 6.00 24.07 3.79
N ALA A 222 4.86 24.73 3.71
CA ALA A 222 4.76 26.14 3.33
C ALA A 222 5.46 27.06 4.34
N GLN A 223 5.30 26.84 5.64
CA GLN A 223 5.97 27.59 6.68
C GLN A 223 7.50 27.46 6.57
N PHE A 224 7.98 26.22 6.43
CA PHE A 224 9.42 25.96 6.28
C PHE A 224 10.01 26.68 5.06
N LEU A 225 9.34 26.62 3.91
CA LEU A 225 9.80 27.32 2.70
C LEU A 225 9.82 28.84 2.88
N ASN A 226 8.82 29.40 3.56
CA ASN A 226 8.77 30.82 3.86
C ASN A 226 9.91 31.25 4.78
N ASP A 227 10.20 30.49 5.83
CA ASP A 227 11.29 30.76 6.77
C ASP A 227 12.67 30.72 6.07
N MET A 228 12.86 29.75 5.14
CA MET A 228 14.06 29.71 4.31
C MET A 228 14.20 30.95 3.41
N LEU A 229 13.13 31.41 2.77
CA LEU A 229 13.17 32.59 1.90
C LEU A 229 13.55 33.85 2.69
N ILE A 230 13.07 34.00 3.93
CA ILE A 230 13.44 35.12 4.80
C ILE A 230 14.93 35.06 5.15
N THR A 231 15.46 33.86 5.44
CA THR A 231 16.87 33.67 5.79
C THR A 231 17.82 33.97 4.62
N ILE A 232 17.42 33.65 3.39
CA ILE A 232 18.25 33.88 2.18
C ILE A 232 18.29 35.39 1.83
N ASN A 233 17.24 36.14 2.15
CA ASN A 233 17.10 37.55 1.80
C ASN A 233 17.67 38.52 2.87
N ASN A 234 18.13 38.01 3.98
CA ASN A 234 18.84 38.75 5.03
C ASN A 234 20.35 38.46 5.02
#